data_3742def24de3cffd9d4cf327e4445344
#
_entry.id   3742def24de3cffd9d4cf327e4445344
#
_cell.length_a   1.000
_cell.length_b   1.000
_cell.length_c   1.000
_cell.angle_alpha   90.00
_cell.angle_beta   90.00
_cell.angle_gamma   90.00
#
_symmetry.space_group_name_H-M   'P 1'
#
loop_
_entity.id
_entity.type
_entity.pdbx_description
1 polymer ?
#
loop_
_entity_poly.entity_id
_entity_poly.type
_entity_poly.pdbx_seq_one_letter_code
_entity_poly.pdbx_strand_id
1 'polypeptide(L)'
;MIEAAAELRTVTVEREIAYPPEKIWRALTQPHLLQEWLMPSDFAPEVDREFTFRGDWGSVGCKVLDVEPHRALSYTWGAMGLESVVTWTLTPTPKGTHLRMEQTGFRKDQEQAYQGARIGWRRMVEKLEQVIAEDASAV
;
A
#
# COMPACT_ATOMS: atom_id res chain seq x y z
N MET A 1 23.93 20.48 -8.56
CA MET A 1 23.35 20.42 -7.79
C MET A 1 22.61 19.40 -7.50
N ILE A 2 22.45 18.79 -6.84
CA ILE A 2 22.03 17.66 -6.60
C ILE A 2 20.89 17.55 -5.83
N GLU A 3 20.55 18.40 -5.31
CA GLU A 3 19.59 18.30 -4.44
C GLU A 3 18.27 18.13 -4.95
N ALA A 4 18.04 18.20 -6.18
CA ALA A 4 16.73 17.98 -6.73
C ALA A 4 16.21 16.62 -6.33
N ALA A 5 17.10 15.67 -6.22
CA ALA A 5 16.69 14.32 -5.83
C ALA A 5 16.19 14.27 -4.40
N ALA A 6 16.64 15.21 -3.58
CA ALA A 6 16.24 15.20 -2.20
C ALA A 6 14.85 15.80 -1.99
N GLU A 7 14.21 16.31 -3.05
CA GLU A 7 12.91 16.91 -2.93
C GLU A 7 11.77 15.97 -3.28
N LEU A 8 11.98 14.68 -3.12
CA LEU A 8 10.91 13.72 -3.34
C LEU A 8 9.85 13.87 -2.25
N ARG A 9 8.60 13.83 -2.66
CA ARG A 9 7.49 13.96 -1.73
C ARG A 9 6.87 12.62 -1.40
N THR A 10 6.18 12.56 -0.28
CA THR A 10 5.56 11.35 0.25
C THR A 10 4.08 11.60 0.49
N VAL A 11 3.26 10.64 0.07
CA VAL A 11 1.85 10.61 0.44
C VAL A 11 1.73 9.69 1.64
N THR A 12 1.05 10.12 2.69
CA THR A 12 0.87 9.33 3.91
C THR A 12 -0.61 9.28 4.26
N VAL A 13 -1.10 8.08 4.57
CA VAL A 13 -2.46 7.89 5.08
C VAL A 13 -2.36 7.04 6.34
N GLU A 14 -3.01 7.49 7.42
CA GLU A 14 -3.00 6.77 8.68
C GLU A 14 -4.42 6.53 9.16
N ARG A 15 -4.65 5.37 9.80
CA ARG A 15 -5.96 5.02 10.35
C ARG A 15 -5.81 4.19 11.61
N GLU A 16 -6.72 4.43 12.56
CA GLU A 16 -6.85 3.55 13.71
C GLU A 16 -7.91 2.51 13.35
N ILE A 17 -7.54 1.25 13.37
CA ILE A 17 -8.43 0.17 12.94
C ILE A 17 -8.69 -0.76 14.13
N ALA A 18 -9.95 -1.02 14.40
CA ALA A 18 -10.36 -1.80 15.58
C ALA A 18 -10.27 -3.31 15.35
N TYR A 19 -9.18 -3.75 14.74
CA TYR A 19 -8.93 -5.17 14.47
C TYR A 19 -7.43 -5.45 14.67
N PRO A 20 -7.05 -6.69 15.00
CA PRO A 20 -5.64 -7.00 15.26
C PRO A 20 -4.81 -6.98 13.98
N PRO A 21 -3.50 -6.83 14.09
CA PRO A 21 -2.62 -6.76 12.92
C PRO A 21 -2.74 -7.96 11.98
N GLU A 22 -2.98 -9.15 12.50
CA GLU A 22 -3.11 -10.35 11.70
C GLU A 22 -4.25 -10.24 10.67
N LYS A 23 -5.34 -9.63 11.09
CA LYS A 23 -6.49 -9.46 10.21
C LYS A 23 -6.21 -8.47 9.10
N ILE A 24 -5.49 -7.39 9.43
CA ILE A 24 -5.11 -6.39 8.45
C ILE A 24 -4.09 -6.99 7.48
N TRP A 25 -3.14 -7.76 8.00
CA TRP A 25 -2.11 -8.39 7.20
C TRP A 25 -2.70 -9.29 6.11
N ARG A 26 -3.77 -10.01 6.44
CA ARG A 26 -4.47 -10.84 5.45
C ARG A 26 -4.94 -9.98 4.28
N ALA A 27 -5.57 -8.85 4.55
CA ALA A 27 -6.11 -7.99 3.49
C ALA A 27 -5.00 -7.34 2.66
N LEU A 28 -3.80 -7.17 3.23
CA LEU A 28 -2.67 -6.60 2.51
C LEU A 28 -1.92 -7.65 1.67
N THR A 29 -2.06 -8.93 1.96
CA THR A 29 -1.21 -9.95 1.34
C THR A 29 -1.92 -11.06 0.60
N GLN A 30 -3.22 -11.25 0.81
CA GLN A 30 -3.97 -12.30 0.13
C GLN A 30 -4.54 -11.76 -1.18
N PRO A 31 -4.19 -12.34 -2.34
CA PRO A 31 -4.67 -11.79 -3.62
C PRO A 31 -6.18 -11.66 -3.73
N HIS A 32 -6.95 -12.61 -3.18
CA HIS A 32 -8.41 -12.53 -3.26
C HIS A 32 -8.99 -11.37 -2.44
N LEU A 33 -8.26 -10.90 -1.42
CA LEU A 33 -8.68 -9.72 -0.66
C LEU A 33 -8.14 -8.45 -1.29
N LEU A 34 -6.91 -8.48 -1.82
CA LEU A 34 -6.31 -7.32 -2.49
C LEU A 34 -7.18 -6.83 -3.65
N GLN A 35 -7.77 -7.74 -4.40
CA GLN A 35 -8.60 -7.31 -5.53
C GLN A 35 -9.89 -6.63 -5.09
N GLU A 36 -10.31 -6.80 -3.86
CA GLU A 36 -11.55 -6.18 -3.37
C GLU A 36 -11.38 -4.73 -2.96
N TRP A 37 -10.18 -4.34 -2.55
CA TRP A 37 -9.96 -2.94 -2.14
C TRP A 37 -8.93 -2.22 -3.00
N LEU A 38 -8.07 -2.93 -3.70
CA LEU A 38 -7.03 -2.31 -4.49
C LEU A 38 -7.13 -2.71 -5.96
N MET A 39 -6.62 -3.85 -6.36
CA MET A 39 -6.65 -4.31 -7.74
C MET A 39 -6.29 -5.80 -7.77
N PRO A 40 -6.71 -6.53 -8.80
CA PRO A 40 -6.24 -7.90 -9.00
C PRO A 40 -4.71 -7.94 -9.08
N SER A 41 -4.12 -8.96 -8.49
CA SER A 41 -2.66 -9.06 -8.41
C SER A 41 -2.21 -10.51 -8.26
N ASP A 42 -0.97 -10.76 -8.66
CA ASP A 42 -0.29 -12.03 -8.43
C ASP A 42 0.69 -11.89 -7.26
N PHE A 43 0.40 -11.02 -6.32
CA PHE A 43 1.25 -10.75 -5.17
C PHE A 43 1.52 -11.98 -4.31
N ALA A 44 2.74 -12.10 -3.80
CA ALA A 44 3.07 -13.02 -2.71
C ALA A 44 4.08 -12.32 -1.81
N PRO A 45 4.02 -12.53 -0.49
CA PRO A 45 4.88 -11.82 0.46
C PRO A 45 6.28 -12.45 0.54
N GLU A 46 7.02 -12.35 -0.56
CA GLU A 46 8.38 -12.90 -0.67
C GLU A 46 9.30 -11.79 -1.16
N VAL A 47 10.38 -11.55 -0.42
CA VAL A 47 11.35 -10.52 -0.79
C VAL A 47 11.91 -10.79 -2.19
N ASP A 48 12.07 -9.74 -2.95
CA ASP A 48 12.54 -9.76 -4.35
C ASP A 48 11.54 -10.32 -5.36
N ARG A 49 10.36 -10.73 -4.94
CA ARG A 49 9.35 -11.19 -5.88
C ARG A 49 8.80 -10.02 -6.68
N GLU A 50 8.78 -10.17 -7.99
CA GLU A 50 8.15 -9.19 -8.87
C GLU A 50 6.68 -9.56 -9.06
N PHE A 51 5.81 -8.58 -9.07
CA PHE A 51 4.38 -8.81 -9.23
C PHE A 51 3.75 -7.58 -9.86
N THR A 52 2.47 -7.67 -10.23
CA THR A 52 1.75 -6.54 -10.80
C THR A 52 0.39 -6.38 -10.16
N PHE A 53 -0.11 -5.14 -10.15
CA PHE A 53 -1.51 -4.86 -9.93
C PHE A 53 -2.10 -4.49 -11.28
N ARG A 54 -3.28 -5.00 -11.61
CA ARG A 54 -3.89 -4.77 -12.92
C ARG A 54 -5.22 -4.07 -12.80
N GLY A 55 -5.30 -2.87 -13.35
CA GLY A 55 -6.54 -2.08 -13.37
C GLY A 55 -7.03 -1.92 -14.80
N ASP A 56 -8.21 -1.33 -14.96
CA ASP A 56 -8.78 -1.10 -16.27
C ASP A 56 -7.93 -0.12 -17.08
N TRP A 57 -7.24 0.78 -16.41
CA TRP A 57 -6.40 1.80 -17.05
C TRP A 57 -5.01 1.30 -17.41
N GLY A 58 -4.61 0.12 -16.91
CA GLY A 58 -3.27 -0.39 -17.15
C GLY A 58 -2.78 -1.19 -15.95
N SER A 59 -1.46 -1.23 -15.76
CA SER A 59 -0.90 -2.03 -14.67
C SER A 59 0.17 -1.26 -13.92
N VAL A 60 0.43 -1.71 -12.69
CA VAL A 60 1.50 -1.20 -11.84
C VAL A 60 2.51 -2.32 -11.65
N GLY A 61 3.77 -2.06 -12.00
CA GLY A 61 4.84 -3.03 -11.80
C GLY A 61 5.46 -2.85 -10.44
N CYS A 62 5.64 -3.94 -9.72
CA CYS A 62 6.09 -3.90 -8.33
C CYS A 62 7.15 -4.96 -8.05
N LYS A 63 7.97 -4.71 -7.03
CA LYS A 63 8.90 -5.69 -6.51
C LYS A 63 8.89 -5.60 -5.00
N VAL A 64 8.73 -6.72 -4.32
CA VAL A 64 8.71 -6.76 -2.85
C VAL A 64 10.09 -6.42 -2.30
N LEU A 65 10.17 -5.45 -1.41
CA LEU A 65 11.43 -5.02 -0.81
C LEU A 65 11.61 -5.56 0.61
N ASP A 66 10.55 -5.56 1.41
CA ASP A 66 10.66 -5.96 2.81
C ASP A 66 9.37 -6.61 3.26
N VAL A 67 9.47 -7.68 4.04
CA VAL A 67 8.33 -8.37 4.60
C VAL A 67 8.62 -8.72 6.06
N GLU A 68 7.88 -8.09 6.97
CA GLU A 68 7.92 -8.44 8.39
C GLU A 68 6.48 -8.80 8.75
N PRO A 69 6.13 -10.07 8.81
CA PRO A 69 4.75 -10.48 9.01
C PRO A 69 4.06 -9.78 10.16
N HIS A 70 2.87 -9.26 9.88
CA HIS A 70 2.01 -8.54 10.83
C HIS A 70 2.55 -7.18 11.28
N ARG A 71 3.68 -6.72 10.72
CA ARG A 71 4.29 -5.46 11.14
C ARG A 71 4.61 -4.50 10.02
N ALA A 72 5.23 -4.98 8.94
CA ALA A 72 5.65 -4.08 7.87
C ALA A 72 5.74 -4.79 6.54
N LEU A 73 5.40 -4.07 5.48
CA LEU A 73 5.46 -4.58 4.12
C LEU A 73 5.81 -3.40 3.22
N SER A 74 6.82 -3.56 2.38
CA SER A 74 7.11 -2.54 1.40
C SER A 74 7.41 -3.13 0.04
N TYR A 75 7.03 -2.40 -1.02
CA TYR A 75 7.28 -2.80 -2.39
C TYR A 75 7.38 -1.57 -3.28
N THR A 76 8.04 -1.75 -4.42
CA THR A 76 8.11 -0.66 -5.39
C THR A 76 6.75 -0.53 -6.08
N TRP A 77 6.49 0.65 -6.59
CA TRP A 77 5.22 0.94 -7.27
C TRP A 77 5.56 1.80 -8.49
N GLY A 78 5.55 1.17 -9.67
CA GLY A 78 5.95 1.84 -10.90
C GLY A 78 4.83 1.84 -11.93
N ALA A 79 4.40 3.03 -12.33
CA ALA A 79 3.36 3.18 -13.33
C ALA A 79 3.48 4.54 -13.99
N MET A 80 3.38 4.56 -15.31
CA MET A 80 3.31 5.82 -16.08
C MET A 80 4.44 6.81 -15.76
N GLY A 81 5.65 6.28 -15.65
CA GLY A 81 6.84 7.11 -15.38
C GLY A 81 7.09 7.39 -13.91
N LEU A 82 6.20 6.99 -13.03
CA LEU A 82 6.38 7.15 -11.60
C LEU A 82 7.17 5.96 -11.07
N GLU A 83 8.24 6.24 -10.32
CA GLU A 83 8.99 5.22 -9.61
C GLU A 83 8.93 5.57 -8.13
N SER A 84 8.22 4.75 -7.38
CA SER A 84 8.00 5.04 -5.97
C SER A 84 8.06 3.78 -5.13
N VAL A 85 7.98 3.94 -3.82
CA VAL A 85 7.96 2.83 -2.87
C VAL A 85 6.76 3.02 -1.96
N VAL A 86 5.96 1.96 -1.82
CA VAL A 86 4.82 1.94 -0.91
C VAL A 86 5.23 1.12 0.32
N THR A 87 4.99 1.68 1.50
CA THR A 87 5.31 1.02 2.77
C THR A 87 4.07 1.02 3.66
N TRP A 88 3.74 -0.17 4.16
CA TRP A 88 2.65 -0.37 5.12
C TRP A 88 3.26 -0.71 6.47
N THR A 89 2.86 0.00 7.52
CA THR A 89 3.34 -0.26 8.88
C THR A 89 2.13 -0.50 9.79
N LEU A 90 2.17 -1.60 10.54
CA LEU A 90 1.10 -1.98 11.45
C LEU A 90 1.65 -1.96 12.87
N THR A 91 1.09 -1.11 13.72
CA THR A 91 1.52 -1.00 15.10
C THR A 91 0.35 -1.41 16.01
N PRO A 92 0.52 -2.46 16.82
CA PRO A 92 -0.57 -2.87 17.72
C PRO A 92 -0.91 -1.77 18.72
N THR A 93 -2.19 -1.62 19.00
CA THR A 93 -2.68 -0.66 20.01
C THR A 93 -3.62 -1.39 20.95
N PRO A 94 -3.99 -0.81 22.09
CA PRO A 94 -4.93 -1.47 23.00
C PRO A 94 -6.29 -1.78 22.36
N LYS A 95 -6.68 -1.02 21.32
CA LYS A 95 -7.97 -1.21 20.67
C LYS A 95 -7.90 -1.89 19.31
N GLY A 96 -6.70 -2.22 18.84
CA GLY A 96 -6.53 -2.83 17.52
C GLY A 96 -5.18 -2.54 16.91
N THR A 97 -5.15 -1.77 15.84
CA THR A 97 -3.93 -1.49 15.10
C THR A 97 -3.91 -0.06 14.58
N HIS A 98 -2.75 0.58 14.68
CA HIS A 98 -2.50 1.83 13.97
C HIS A 98 -1.89 1.44 12.63
N LEU A 99 -2.59 1.76 11.55
CA LEU A 99 -2.13 1.47 10.20
C LEU A 99 -1.58 2.74 9.56
N ARG A 100 -0.39 2.64 8.99
CA ARG A 100 0.22 3.75 8.26
C ARG A 100 0.65 3.26 6.87
N MET A 101 0.24 4.01 5.85
CA MET A 101 0.69 3.78 4.47
C MET A 101 1.48 4.99 4.02
N GLU A 102 2.62 4.76 3.37
CA GLU A 102 3.43 5.83 2.80
C GLU A 102 3.79 5.46 1.37
N GLN A 103 3.66 6.40 0.46
CA GLN A 103 4.18 6.23 -0.90
C GLN A 103 5.18 7.36 -1.13
N THR A 104 6.45 7.01 -1.29
CA THR A 104 7.55 7.97 -1.44
C THR A 104 8.15 7.87 -2.84
N GLY A 105 8.48 9.00 -3.44
CA GLY A 105 9.15 9.02 -4.73
C GLY A 105 8.56 9.99 -5.73
N PHE A 106 7.61 10.84 -5.32
CA PHE A 106 7.02 11.80 -6.23
C PHE A 106 7.99 12.98 -6.47
N ARG A 107 8.41 13.14 -7.73
CA ARG A 107 9.29 14.24 -8.08
C ARG A 107 8.49 15.52 -8.19
N LYS A 108 9.19 16.64 -8.17
CA LYS A 108 8.57 17.96 -8.24
C LYS A 108 7.74 18.12 -9.52
N ASP A 109 8.16 17.51 -10.61
CA ASP A 109 7.44 17.60 -11.89
C ASP A 109 6.30 16.60 -12.01
N GLN A 110 5.93 15.92 -10.94
CA GLN A 110 4.86 14.93 -10.94
C GLN A 110 3.70 15.36 -10.06
N GLU A 111 3.37 16.63 -10.10
CA GLU A 111 2.33 17.19 -9.25
C GLU A 111 0.97 16.50 -9.41
N GLN A 112 0.57 16.19 -10.63
CA GLN A 112 -0.72 15.54 -10.85
C GLN A 112 -0.74 14.14 -10.25
N ALA A 113 0.35 13.40 -10.41
CA ALA A 113 0.44 12.06 -9.84
C ALA A 113 0.38 12.13 -8.31
N TYR A 114 1.04 13.12 -7.72
CA TYR A 114 1.06 13.30 -6.28
C TYR A 114 -0.35 13.61 -5.74
N GLN A 115 -1.04 14.56 -6.35
CA GLN A 115 -2.39 14.91 -5.91
C GLN A 115 -3.38 13.77 -6.13
N GLY A 116 -3.24 13.06 -7.25
CA GLY A 116 -4.08 11.88 -7.51
C GLY A 116 -3.87 10.78 -6.49
N ALA A 117 -2.62 10.56 -6.08
CA ALA A 117 -2.31 9.55 -5.08
C ALA A 117 -2.88 9.93 -3.70
N ARG A 118 -2.84 11.21 -3.35
CA ARG A 118 -3.42 11.66 -2.08
C ARG A 118 -4.90 11.31 -1.99
N ILE A 119 -5.63 11.53 -3.06
CA ILE A 119 -7.06 11.25 -3.10
C ILE A 119 -7.30 9.74 -3.23
N GLY A 120 -6.57 9.09 -4.12
CA GLY A 120 -6.76 7.68 -4.40
C GLY A 120 -6.47 6.78 -3.20
N TRP A 121 -5.38 7.05 -2.50
CA TRP A 121 -5.02 6.22 -1.34
C TRP A 121 -6.04 6.35 -0.20
N ARG A 122 -6.60 7.53 0.01
CA ARG A 122 -7.64 7.69 1.02
C ARG A 122 -8.85 6.82 0.69
N ARG A 123 -9.27 6.78 -0.57
CA ARG A 123 -10.39 5.95 -0.99
C ARG A 123 -10.08 4.48 -0.87
N MET A 124 -8.86 4.09 -1.26
CA MET A 124 -8.47 2.69 -1.18
C MET A 124 -8.36 2.21 0.26
N VAL A 125 -7.86 3.04 1.16
CA VAL A 125 -7.76 2.68 2.57
C VAL A 125 -9.16 2.58 3.21
N GLU A 126 -10.11 3.40 2.78
CA GLU A 126 -11.50 3.26 3.23
C GLU A 126 -12.08 1.91 2.80
N LYS A 127 -11.81 1.51 1.56
CA LYS A 127 -12.24 0.20 1.08
C LYS A 127 -11.53 -0.93 1.83
N LEU A 128 -10.26 -0.74 2.13
CA LEU A 128 -9.49 -1.70 2.90
C LEU A 128 -10.15 -1.94 4.26
N GLU A 129 -10.56 -0.88 4.93
CA GLU A 129 -11.24 -1.01 6.22
C GLU A 129 -12.53 -1.83 6.09
N GLN A 130 -13.29 -1.64 5.01
CA GLN A 130 -14.51 -2.40 4.77
C GLN A 130 -14.20 -3.87 4.52
N VAL A 131 -13.18 -4.14 3.74
CA VAL A 131 -12.78 -5.52 3.43
C VAL A 131 -12.33 -6.24 4.71
N ILE A 132 -11.55 -5.56 5.56
CA ILE A 132 -11.12 -6.12 6.82
C ILE A 132 -12.31 -6.46 7.70
N ALA A 133 -13.29 -5.56 7.77
CA ALA A 133 -14.48 -5.77 8.60
C ALA A 133 -15.31 -6.96 8.10
N GLU A 134 -15.32 -7.19 6.80
CA GLU A 134 -16.13 -8.25 6.19
C GLU A 134 -15.40 -9.59 6.05
N ASP A 135 -14.11 -9.63 6.32
CA ASP A 135 -13.31 -10.86 6.16
C ASP A 135 -13.60 -11.81 7.35
N ALA A 136 -14.45 -12.77 7.10
CA ALA A 136 -14.87 -13.70 8.13
C ALA A 136 -13.82 -14.76 8.43
N SER A 137 -12.79 -14.89 7.61
CA SER A 137 -11.78 -15.92 7.80
C SER A 137 -10.79 -15.56 8.90
N ALA A 138 -10.67 -14.28 9.25
CA ALA A 138 -9.73 -13.83 10.25
C ALA A 138 -10.49 -13.54 11.54
N VAL A 139 -10.32 -14.36 12.50
CA VAL A 139 -11.05 -14.25 13.75
C VAL A 139 -10.21 -13.61 14.82
#